data_12fe95154ab3c10eebc05928a9872b9d
#
_entry.id   12fe95154ab3c10eebc05928a9872b9d
#
_cell.length_a   1.000
_cell.length_b   1.000
_cell.length_c   1.000
_cell.angle_alpha   90.00
_cell.angle_beta   90.00
_cell.angle_gamma   90.00
#
_symmetry.space_group_name_H-M   'P 1'
#
loop_
_entity.id
_entity.type
_entity.pdbx_description
1 polymer ?
#
loop_
_entity_poly.entity_id
_entity_poly.type
_entity_poly.pdbx_seq_one_letter_code
_entity_poly.pdbx_strand_id
1 'polypeptide(L)'
;IHKIHQYAAICAPIMSQYAALEGLERGWDEVEKMRVSYRQRRNLMMKSLDSMNLPYITPDGAFYLFVDIRRTGLSSEEFAVKLITDYKVAVVPGHVFGSCGEGFVRCCYATDISKIRVALERIGKLLKGEPL
;
A
#
# COMPACT_ATOMS: atom_id res chain seq x y z
N ILE A 1 0.91 30.09 -11.13
CA ILE A 1 1.39 28.68 -11.20
C ILE A 1 1.96 28.38 -12.59
N HIS A 2 1.26 28.64 -13.71
CA HIS A 2 1.72 28.32 -15.06
C HIS A 2 3.07 28.96 -15.42
N LYS A 3 3.29 30.27 -15.14
CA LYS A 3 4.57 30.95 -15.37
C LYS A 3 5.74 30.32 -14.59
N ILE A 4 5.53 29.94 -13.32
CA ILE A 4 6.56 29.29 -12.50
C ILE A 4 6.89 27.91 -13.07
N HIS A 5 5.88 27.11 -13.42
CA HIS A 5 6.06 25.79 -14.02
C HIS A 5 6.84 25.85 -15.33
N GLN A 6 6.52 26.83 -16.19
CA GLN A 6 7.16 27.02 -17.48
C GLN A 6 8.68 27.26 -17.37
N TYR A 7 9.13 27.97 -16.33
CA TYR A 7 10.56 28.23 -16.08
C TYR A 7 11.25 27.11 -15.27
N ALA A 8 10.50 26.37 -14.46
CA ALA A 8 11.08 25.31 -13.62
C ALA A 8 11.20 23.96 -14.35
N ALA A 9 10.24 23.63 -15.20
CA ALA A 9 10.15 22.30 -15.82
C ALA A 9 10.18 22.32 -17.35
N ILE A 10 9.98 23.48 -17.99
CA ILE A 10 9.93 23.69 -19.45
C ILE A 10 8.88 22.77 -20.11
N CYS A 11 9.22 21.50 -20.31
CA CYS A 11 8.31 20.47 -20.84
C CYS A 11 8.76 19.07 -20.39
N ALA A 12 7.87 18.10 -20.51
CA ALA A 12 8.23 16.69 -20.31
C ALA A 12 9.17 16.21 -21.45
N PRO A 13 10.10 15.28 -21.17
CA PRO A 13 10.94 14.68 -22.21
C PRO A 13 10.08 14.09 -23.34
N ILE A 14 10.51 14.25 -24.57
CA ILE A 14 9.74 13.83 -25.76
C ILE A 14 9.40 12.32 -25.72
N MET A 15 10.30 11.48 -25.23
CA MET A 15 10.05 10.05 -25.08
C MET A 15 8.88 9.76 -24.12
N SER A 16 8.77 10.54 -23.04
CA SER A 16 7.66 10.42 -22.08
C SER A 16 6.33 10.86 -22.71
N GLN A 17 6.35 11.86 -23.61
CA GLN A 17 5.15 12.30 -24.31
C GLN A 17 4.62 11.22 -25.25
N TYR A 18 5.51 10.59 -26.05
CA TYR A 18 5.13 9.47 -26.92
C TYR A 18 4.66 8.26 -26.13
N ALA A 19 5.33 7.92 -25.00
CA ALA A 19 4.90 6.83 -24.14
C ALA A 19 3.51 7.10 -23.53
N ALA A 20 3.25 8.33 -23.10
CA ALA A 20 1.93 8.71 -22.59
C ALA A 20 0.84 8.62 -23.66
N LEU A 21 1.13 9.08 -24.89
CA LEU A 21 0.21 8.99 -26.02
C LEU A 21 -0.14 7.53 -26.33
N GLU A 22 0.86 6.65 -26.46
CA GLU A 22 0.67 5.22 -26.71
C GLU A 22 -0.14 4.56 -25.57
N GLY A 23 0.18 4.90 -24.31
CA GLY A 23 -0.55 4.38 -23.16
C GLY A 23 -2.03 4.79 -23.14
N LEU A 24 -2.34 6.04 -23.54
CA LEU A 24 -3.72 6.53 -23.62
C LEU A 24 -4.50 5.94 -24.78
N GLU A 25 -3.85 5.73 -25.93
CA GLU A 25 -4.52 5.21 -27.14
C GLU A 25 -4.68 3.69 -27.13
N ARG A 26 -3.70 2.94 -26.61
CA ARG A 26 -3.61 1.48 -26.74
C ARG A 26 -3.37 0.72 -25.43
N GLY A 27 -3.23 1.40 -24.30
CA GLY A 27 -2.86 0.79 -23.02
C GLY A 27 -4.03 0.16 -22.23
N TRP A 28 -5.28 0.31 -22.67
CA TRP A 28 -6.46 -0.05 -21.87
C TRP A 28 -6.57 -1.53 -21.54
N ASP A 29 -6.16 -2.42 -22.44
CA ASP A 29 -6.17 -3.87 -22.19
C ASP A 29 -5.19 -4.24 -21.06
N GLU A 30 -4.03 -3.61 -21.02
CA GLU A 30 -3.04 -3.81 -19.95
C GLU A 30 -3.53 -3.24 -18.61
N VAL A 31 -4.19 -2.08 -18.63
CA VAL A 31 -4.83 -1.49 -17.44
C VAL A 31 -5.87 -2.45 -16.87
N GLU A 32 -6.69 -3.07 -17.71
CA GLU A 32 -7.71 -4.01 -17.24
C GLU A 32 -7.08 -5.29 -16.64
N LYS A 33 -6.04 -5.83 -17.25
CA LYS A 33 -5.28 -6.96 -16.67
C LYS A 33 -4.70 -6.61 -15.29
N MET A 34 -4.08 -5.43 -15.18
CA MET A 34 -3.57 -4.93 -13.90
C MET A 34 -4.69 -4.76 -12.87
N ARG A 35 -5.83 -4.19 -13.26
CA ARG A 35 -6.99 -3.98 -12.39
C ARG A 35 -7.50 -5.30 -11.80
N VAL A 36 -7.61 -6.34 -12.64
CA VAL A 36 -7.99 -7.69 -12.19
C VAL A 36 -6.97 -8.25 -11.19
N SER A 37 -5.68 -8.14 -11.48
CA SER A 37 -4.60 -8.58 -10.61
C SER A 37 -4.61 -7.85 -9.25
N TYR A 38 -4.77 -6.52 -9.26
CA TYR A 38 -4.86 -5.73 -8.03
C TYR A 38 -6.10 -6.08 -7.20
N ARG A 39 -7.23 -6.34 -7.84
CA ARG A 39 -8.44 -6.79 -7.16
C ARG A 39 -8.23 -8.12 -6.41
N GLN A 40 -7.53 -9.08 -7.03
CA GLN A 40 -7.19 -10.35 -6.41
C GLN A 40 -6.30 -10.15 -5.17
N ARG A 41 -5.27 -9.33 -5.29
CA ARG A 41 -4.34 -9.01 -4.18
C ARG A 41 -5.05 -8.27 -3.05
N ARG A 42 -5.89 -7.29 -3.37
CA ARG A 42 -6.72 -6.58 -2.40
C ARG A 42 -7.62 -7.55 -1.63
N ASN A 43 -8.35 -8.38 -2.34
CA ASN A 43 -9.28 -9.33 -1.71
C ASN A 43 -8.56 -10.35 -0.82
N LEU A 44 -7.37 -10.82 -1.24
CA LEU A 44 -6.52 -11.67 -0.40
C LEU A 44 -6.13 -10.97 0.90
N MET A 45 -5.66 -9.71 0.81
CA MET A 45 -5.25 -8.94 1.98
C MET A 45 -6.42 -8.68 2.92
N MET A 46 -7.57 -8.24 2.41
CA MET A 46 -8.78 -8.01 3.18
C MET A 46 -9.22 -9.28 3.92
N LYS A 47 -9.34 -10.40 3.21
CA LYS A 47 -9.71 -11.69 3.81
C LYS A 47 -8.76 -12.12 4.94
N SER A 48 -7.46 -11.88 4.76
CA SER A 48 -6.46 -12.22 5.79
C SER A 48 -6.56 -11.29 7.00
N LEU A 49 -6.79 -10.00 6.80
CA LEU A 49 -7.01 -9.04 7.89
C LEU A 49 -8.29 -9.36 8.67
N ASP A 50 -9.37 -9.74 7.98
CA ASP A 50 -10.61 -10.20 8.60
C ASP A 50 -10.35 -11.42 9.51
N SER A 51 -9.59 -12.42 9.03
CA SER A 51 -9.24 -13.61 9.83
C SER A 51 -8.38 -13.29 11.05
N MET A 52 -7.63 -12.20 11.01
CA MET A 52 -6.84 -11.67 12.14
C MET A 52 -7.63 -10.70 13.02
N ASN A 53 -8.89 -10.41 12.71
CA ASN A 53 -9.72 -9.38 13.35
C ASN A 53 -9.05 -8.00 13.36
N LEU A 54 -8.32 -7.63 12.33
CA LEU A 54 -7.75 -6.30 12.14
C LEU A 54 -8.70 -5.46 11.26
N PRO A 55 -9.31 -4.41 11.81
CA PRO A 55 -10.15 -3.52 11.02
C PRO A 55 -9.33 -2.74 9.98
N TYR A 56 -9.94 -2.39 8.89
CA TYR A 56 -9.33 -1.59 7.83
C TYR A 56 -10.39 -0.73 7.14
N ILE A 57 -9.93 0.32 6.44
CA ILE A 57 -10.78 1.10 5.57
C ILE A 57 -10.81 0.38 4.21
N THR A 58 -12.01 -0.03 3.77
CA THR A 58 -12.19 -0.69 2.46
C THR A 58 -11.82 0.30 1.35
N PRO A 59 -10.83 -0.02 0.50
CA PRO A 59 -10.41 0.90 -0.55
C PRO A 59 -11.29 0.77 -1.79
N ASP A 60 -11.80 1.89 -2.30
CA ASP A 60 -12.49 1.96 -3.58
C ASP A 60 -11.53 2.10 -4.76
N GLY A 61 -10.27 2.44 -4.51
CA GLY A 61 -9.24 2.62 -5.50
C GLY A 61 -7.83 2.48 -4.93
N ALA A 62 -6.83 2.87 -5.71
CA ALA A 62 -5.41 2.75 -5.40
C ALA A 62 -4.97 1.29 -5.16
N PHE A 63 -3.82 1.10 -4.52
CA PHE A 63 -3.22 -0.20 -4.18
C PHE A 63 -2.74 -0.23 -2.72
N TYR A 64 -3.48 0.46 -1.84
CA TYR A 64 -3.21 0.55 -0.41
C TYR A 64 -4.43 0.17 0.41
N LEU A 65 -4.16 -0.40 1.59
CA LEU A 65 -5.11 -0.55 2.69
C LEU A 65 -4.61 0.28 3.88
N PHE A 66 -5.53 0.96 4.54
CA PHE A 66 -5.27 1.66 5.79
C PHE A 66 -5.82 0.80 6.92
N VAL A 67 -4.92 0.17 7.69
CA VAL A 67 -5.24 -0.88 8.66
C VAL A 67 -5.20 -0.28 10.06
N ASP A 68 -6.26 -0.49 10.83
CA ASP A 68 -6.38 -0.05 12.21
C ASP A 68 -5.60 -1.01 13.14
N ILE A 69 -4.58 -0.47 13.79
CA ILE A 69 -3.72 -1.24 14.71
C ILE A 69 -3.90 -0.83 16.18
N ARG A 70 -4.88 0.02 16.51
CA ARG A 70 -5.09 0.56 17.86
C ARG A 70 -5.27 -0.53 18.91
N ARG A 71 -5.87 -1.67 18.52
CA ARG A 71 -6.02 -2.83 19.41
C ARG A 71 -4.70 -3.45 19.88
N THR A 72 -3.57 -3.15 19.23
CA THR A 72 -2.26 -3.67 19.61
C THR A 72 -1.64 -2.91 20.79
N GLY A 73 -2.17 -1.73 21.11
CA GLY A 73 -1.63 -0.83 22.11
C GLY A 73 -0.33 -0.12 21.70
N LEU A 74 0.16 -0.36 20.48
CA LEU A 74 1.35 0.29 19.93
C LEU A 74 0.96 1.54 19.14
N SER A 75 1.82 2.54 19.15
CA SER A 75 1.74 3.65 18.20
C SER A 75 1.98 3.16 16.77
N SER A 76 1.58 3.96 15.78
CA SER A 76 1.79 3.62 14.36
C SER A 76 3.27 3.44 14.03
N GLU A 77 4.15 4.22 14.65
CA GLU A 77 5.59 4.12 14.47
C GLU A 77 6.18 2.87 15.14
N GLU A 78 5.87 2.64 16.42
CA GLU A 78 6.33 1.45 17.14
C GLU A 78 5.92 0.15 16.44
N PHE A 79 4.70 0.09 15.96
CA PHE A 79 4.21 -1.06 15.18
C PHE A 79 5.01 -1.25 13.90
N ALA A 80 5.24 -0.18 13.12
CA ALA A 80 5.97 -0.25 11.87
C ALA A 80 7.45 -0.64 12.09
N VAL A 81 8.10 -0.04 13.09
CA VAL A 81 9.49 -0.36 13.46
C VAL A 81 9.61 -1.80 13.91
N LYS A 82 8.74 -2.26 14.82
CA LYS A 82 8.73 -3.64 15.28
C LYS A 82 8.51 -4.63 14.14
N LEU A 83 7.56 -4.32 13.25
CA LEU A 83 7.26 -5.18 12.11
C LEU A 83 8.42 -5.31 11.13
N ILE A 84 9.15 -4.23 10.86
CA ILE A 84 10.31 -4.29 9.97
C ILE A 84 11.54 -4.91 10.63
N THR A 85 11.81 -4.62 11.90
CA THR A 85 12.99 -5.12 12.60
C THR A 85 12.88 -6.62 12.93
N ASP A 86 11.75 -7.05 13.48
CA ASP A 86 11.58 -8.40 13.99
C ASP A 86 10.99 -9.35 12.94
N TYR A 87 10.06 -8.85 12.11
CA TYR A 87 9.30 -9.67 11.16
C TYR A 87 9.64 -9.44 9.69
N LYS A 88 10.54 -8.48 9.38
CA LYS A 88 11.02 -8.19 8.01
C LYS A 88 9.88 -7.82 7.04
N VAL A 89 8.87 -7.09 7.54
CA VAL A 89 7.76 -6.56 6.75
C VAL A 89 7.72 -5.05 6.92
N ALA A 90 7.76 -4.32 5.80
CA ALA A 90 7.69 -2.87 5.78
C ALA A 90 6.24 -2.40 5.57
N VAL A 91 5.78 -1.52 6.44
CA VAL A 91 4.54 -0.75 6.30
C VAL A 91 4.83 0.72 6.56
N VAL A 92 3.93 1.60 6.18
CA VAL A 92 4.11 3.03 6.44
C VAL A 92 3.24 3.41 7.64
N PRO A 93 3.84 4.01 8.71
CA PRO A 93 3.07 4.48 9.85
C PRO A 93 2.07 5.55 9.43
N GLY A 94 0.86 5.50 10.01
CA GLY A 94 -0.22 6.38 9.58
C GLY A 94 -0.02 7.85 9.94
N HIS A 95 0.68 8.14 11.05
CA HIS A 95 0.94 9.52 11.50
C HIS A 95 1.66 10.38 10.45
N VAL A 96 2.45 9.78 9.53
CA VAL A 96 3.14 10.52 8.46
C VAL A 96 2.18 11.12 7.44
N PHE A 97 0.92 10.69 7.43
CA PHE A 97 -0.16 11.24 6.60
C PHE A 97 -1.02 12.29 7.33
N GLY A 98 -0.63 12.65 8.54
CA GLY A 98 -1.32 13.61 9.40
C GLY A 98 -1.76 13.00 10.73
N SER A 99 -2.16 13.85 11.69
CA SER A 99 -2.53 13.44 13.04
C SER A 99 -3.70 12.42 13.08
N CYS A 100 -4.63 12.50 12.14
CA CYS A 100 -5.75 11.56 12.01
C CYS A 100 -5.30 10.14 11.61
N GLY A 101 -4.06 9.97 11.13
CA GLY A 101 -3.50 8.68 10.75
C GLY A 101 -2.87 7.91 11.91
N GLU A 102 -2.76 8.52 13.10
CA GLU A 102 -2.23 7.80 14.25
C GLU A 102 -3.14 6.63 14.64
N GLY A 103 -2.52 5.51 15.01
CA GLY A 103 -3.22 4.25 15.26
C GLY A 103 -3.54 3.43 14.01
N PHE A 104 -3.06 3.86 12.85
CA PHE A 104 -3.19 3.15 11.58
C PHE A 104 -1.82 2.90 10.93
N VAL A 105 -1.76 1.89 10.06
CA VAL A 105 -0.62 1.68 9.16
C VAL A 105 -1.10 1.49 7.73
N ARG A 106 -0.36 2.03 6.77
CA ARG A 106 -0.63 1.86 5.35
C ARG A 106 0.09 0.63 4.80
N CYS A 107 -0.67 -0.35 4.35
CA CYS A 107 -0.19 -1.56 3.70
C CYS A 107 -0.36 -1.46 2.18
N CYS A 108 0.69 -1.75 1.43
CA CYS A 108 0.68 -1.74 -0.04
C CYS A 108 0.49 -3.16 -0.58
N TYR A 109 -0.40 -3.34 -1.57
CA TYR A 109 -0.56 -4.62 -2.27
C TYR A 109 -0.06 -4.59 -3.73
N ALA A 110 0.75 -3.58 -4.09
CA ALA A 110 1.41 -3.50 -5.38
C ALA A 110 2.71 -4.33 -5.42
N THR A 111 2.62 -5.61 -5.05
CA THR A 111 3.73 -6.56 -5.08
C THR A 111 3.21 -7.96 -5.44
N ASP A 112 4.12 -8.92 -5.59
CA ASP A 112 3.76 -10.30 -5.90
C ASP A 112 2.87 -10.92 -4.81
N ILE A 113 1.89 -11.72 -5.23
CA ILE A 113 0.90 -12.32 -4.32
C ILE A 113 1.53 -13.28 -3.31
N SER A 114 2.65 -13.93 -3.66
CA SER A 114 3.40 -14.80 -2.74
C SER A 114 4.04 -14.00 -1.62
N LYS A 115 4.60 -12.83 -1.94
CA LYS A 115 5.17 -11.91 -0.95
C LYS A 115 4.10 -11.33 -0.03
N ILE A 116 2.92 -11.03 -0.56
CA ILE A 116 1.77 -10.58 0.26
C ILE A 116 1.39 -11.67 1.27
N ARG A 117 1.32 -12.94 0.86
CA ARG A 117 1.00 -14.06 1.77
C ARG A 117 2.00 -14.17 2.91
N VAL A 118 3.30 -14.12 2.59
CA VAL A 118 4.37 -14.15 3.60
C VAL A 118 4.27 -12.97 4.56
N ALA A 119 4.02 -11.77 4.04
CA ALA A 119 3.86 -10.58 4.89
C ALA A 119 2.68 -10.69 5.84
N LEU A 120 1.53 -11.18 5.35
CA LEU A 120 0.33 -11.38 6.16
C LEU A 120 0.52 -12.45 7.25
N GLU A 121 1.22 -13.54 6.94
CA GLU A 121 1.59 -14.55 7.94
C GLU A 121 2.45 -13.94 9.06
N ARG A 122 3.44 -13.15 8.70
CA ARG A 122 4.34 -12.48 9.65
C ARG A 122 3.62 -11.42 10.50
N ILE A 123 2.68 -10.69 9.92
CA ILE A 123 1.79 -9.80 10.69
C ILE A 123 0.98 -10.62 11.70
N GLY A 124 0.44 -11.76 11.29
CA GLY A 124 -0.28 -12.67 12.19
C GLY A 124 0.58 -13.16 13.35
N LYS A 125 1.85 -13.49 13.12
CA LYS A 125 2.80 -13.88 14.19
C LYS A 125 3.04 -12.72 15.17
N LEU A 126 3.26 -11.49 14.65
CA LEU A 126 3.42 -10.30 15.52
C LEU A 126 2.22 -10.13 16.44
N LEU A 127 1.00 -10.25 15.91
CA LEU A 127 -0.23 -10.09 16.70
C LEU A 127 -0.41 -11.12 17.80
N LYS A 128 0.16 -12.32 17.61
CA LYS A 128 0.14 -13.42 18.59
C LYS A 128 1.33 -13.39 19.54
N GLY A 129 2.33 -12.54 19.30
CA GLY A 129 3.60 -12.54 20.04
C GLY A 129 4.49 -13.74 19.71
N GLU A 130 4.27 -14.41 18.58
CA GLU A 130 5.08 -15.54 18.11
C GLU A 130 6.36 -15.04 17.41
N PRO A 131 7.50 -15.71 17.55
CA PRO A 131 8.73 -15.35 16.82
C PRO A 131 8.60 -15.62 15.32
N LEU A 132 9.48 -14.98 14.54
CA LEU A 132 9.54 -15.15 13.08
C LEU A 132 9.94 -16.55 12.67
#